data_07218adb90c02c71c8dffda86b464552
#
_entry.id   07218adb90c02c71c8dffda86b464552
#
_cell.length_a   1.000
_cell.length_b   1.000
_cell.length_c   1.000
_cell.angle_alpha   90.00
_cell.angle_beta   90.00
_cell.angle_gamma   90.00
#
_symmetry.space_group_name_H-M   'P 1'
#
loop_
_entity.id
_entity.type
_entity.pdbx_description
1 polymer ?
#
loop_
_entity_poly.entity_id
_entity_poly.type
_entity_poly.pdbx_seq_one_letter_code
_entity_poly.pdbx_strand_id
1 'polypeptide(L)'
;MIPDLARSLEVRIVVELFMTDLVVRRLLIDLTQPFDRRWNGGDAFRSAFFNALSMSFVVGEQYFIDSLKQALPLMNEADRARLEPEIRGFIGQEATHRHLHGLYNKQLERQGFDNAFERRAAARIRANADINPRNHVGATAATEHFTAVFASWLMKHPEALDGADERLKKLWLWHSAEEAEHRAIAFDVYKAIGGDHRWRLRTYRYVTFTFLSDVFRQTINNLYRDRALFKWSTWSSCWKHLFAHDGLLRGNLPAWKDYLRPDFHPLDHDASDSERWLRDNHYSYNEVSRPALQRASS
;
A
#
# COMPACT_ATOMS: atom_id res chain seq x y z
N MET A 1 -36.67 3.19 18.16
CA MET A 1 -35.21 3.20 18.23
C MET A 1 -34.65 1.78 18.02
N ILE A 2 -35.15 1.03 16.97
CA ILE A 2 -34.71 -0.33 16.63
C ILE A 2 -34.45 -0.53 15.07
N PRO A 3 -34.71 0.46 14.18
CA PRO A 3 -34.48 0.22 12.73
C PRO A 3 -33.00 0.31 12.28
N ASP A 4 -32.12 0.98 13.04
CA ASP A 4 -30.75 1.23 12.62
C ASP A 4 -29.79 0.04 12.87
N LEU A 5 -30.05 -0.75 13.91
CA LEU A 5 -29.26 -1.95 14.20
C LEU A 5 -29.51 -3.07 13.19
N ALA A 6 -30.76 -3.21 12.73
CA ALA A 6 -31.11 -4.21 11.73
C ALA A 6 -30.48 -3.88 10.36
N ARG A 7 -30.48 -2.59 9.98
CA ARG A 7 -29.85 -2.14 8.73
C ARG A 7 -28.33 -2.30 8.76
N SER A 8 -27.69 -2.07 9.89
CA SER A 8 -26.24 -2.28 10.05
C SER A 8 -25.86 -3.78 10.02
N LEU A 9 -26.73 -4.66 10.54
CA LEU A 9 -26.56 -6.11 10.48
C LEU A 9 -26.78 -6.65 9.06
N GLU A 10 -27.82 -6.19 8.36
CA GLU A 10 -28.08 -6.58 6.97
C GLU A 10 -26.96 -6.11 6.03
N VAL A 11 -26.44 -4.91 6.18
CA VAL A 11 -25.27 -4.42 5.42
C VAL A 11 -24.01 -5.22 5.75
N ARG A 12 -23.80 -5.60 7.00
CA ARG A 12 -22.70 -6.49 7.39
C ARG A 12 -22.84 -7.89 6.82
N ILE A 13 -24.04 -8.47 6.89
CA ILE A 13 -24.31 -9.82 6.31
C ILE A 13 -24.19 -9.81 4.81
N VAL A 14 -24.63 -8.74 4.13
CA VAL A 14 -24.45 -8.58 2.67
C VAL A 14 -22.98 -8.39 2.31
N VAL A 15 -22.19 -7.65 3.11
CA VAL A 15 -20.74 -7.49 2.91
C VAL A 15 -20.00 -8.81 3.17
N GLU A 16 -20.38 -9.61 4.17
CA GLU A 16 -19.82 -10.95 4.41
C GLU A 16 -20.14 -11.97 3.31
N LEU A 17 -21.28 -11.82 2.62
CA LEU A 17 -21.66 -12.68 1.49
C LEU A 17 -20.95 -12.33 0.16
N PHE A 18 -20.32 -11.17 0.07
CA PHE A 18 -19.55 -10.69 -1.08
C PHE A 18 -18.03 -10.56 -0.82
N MET A 19 -17.51 -11.20 0.24
CA MET A 19 -16.06 -11.33 0.41
C MET A 19 -15.52 -12.27 -0.67
N THR A 20 -15.34 -11.70 -1.86
CA THR A 20 -14.67 -12.38 -2.96
C THR A 20 -13.20 -12.55 -2.59
N ASP A 21 -12.69 -13.77 -2.73
CA ASP A 21 -11.26 -14.01 -2.67
C ASP A 21 -10.51 -12.96 -3.49
N LEU A 22 -9.52 -12.29 -2.89
CA LEU A 22 -8.71 -11.31 -3.60
C LEU A 22 -8.11 -11.91 -4.86
N VAL A 23 -8.31 -11.22 -5.96
CA VAL A 23 -7.83 -11.66 -7.29
C VAL A 23 -6.40 -11.20 -7.46
N VAL A 24 -5.49 -12.15 -7.62
CA VAL A 24 -4.10 -11.84 -7.96
C VAL A 24 -4.00 -11.49 -9.44
N ARG A 25 -3.49 -10.31 -9.77
CA ARG A 25 -3.36 -9.81 -11.14
C ARG A 25 -1.90 -9.63 -11.53
N ARG A 26 -1.63 -9.82 -12.80
CA ARG A 26 -0.34 -9.52 -13.43
C ARG A 26 -0.52 -8.34 -14.38
N LEU A 27 0.02 -7.20 -14.02
CA LEU A 27 -0.01 -6.00 -14.85
C LEU A 27 0.83 -6.20 -16.14
N LEU A 28 0.28 -5.78 -17.27
CA LEU A 28 0.86 -5.95 -18.60
C LEU A 28 1.68 -4.71 -18.99
N ILE A 29 2.84 -4.55 -18.38
CA ILE A 29 3.82 -3.48 -18.69
C ILE A 29 5.22 -4.05 -18.76
N ASP A 30 6.09 -3.39 -19.55
CA ASP A 30 7.52 -3.72 -19.62
C ASP A 30 8.36 -2.64 -18.92
N LEU A 31 8.82 -2.95 -17.72
CA LEU A 31 9.72 -2.11 -16.92
C LEU A 31 11.20 -2.50 -17.11
N THR A 32 11.53 -3.39 -18.04
CA THR A 32 12.93 -3.70 -18.38
C THR A 32 13.55 -2.61 -19.23
N GLN A 33 12.73 -1.86 -19.95
CA GLN A 33 13.15 -0.71 -20.77
C GLN A 33 13.38 0.53 -19.89
N PRO A 34 14.37 1.36 -20.23
CA PRO A 34 14.62 2.59 -19.49
C PRO A 34 13.45 3.57 -19.61
N PHE A 35 13.37 4.47 -18.64
CA PHE A 35 12.48 5.62 -18.62
C PHE A 35 13.23 6.88 -18.20
N ASP A 36 12.64 8.04 -18.43
CA ASP A 36 13.26 9.32 -18.10
C ASP A 36 13.52 9.47 -16.61
N ARG A 37 14.62 10.10 -16.24
CA ARG A 37 14.99 10.37 -14.86
C ARG A 37 13.91 11.14 -14.12
N ARG A 38 13.26 12.09 -14.80
CA ARG A 38 12.12 12.86 -14.32
C ARG A 38 10.85 12.41 -15.03
N TRP A 39 10.57 11.14 -14.92
CA TRP A 39 9.50 10.45 -15.62
C TRP A 39 8.09 11.00 -15.37
N ASN A 40 7.88 11.70 -14.24
CA ASN A 40 6.57 12.27 -13.92
C ASN A 40 6.49 13.72 -14.43
N GLY A 41 6.20 13.86 -15.73
CA GLY A 41 5.99 15.15 -16.40
C GLY A 41 7.20 16.10 -16.35
N GLY A 42 8.43 15.58 -16.24
CA GLY A 42 9.64 16.41 -16.09
C GLY A 42 9.79 17.06 -14.70
N ASP A 43 8.82 16.85 -13.79
CA ASP A 43 8.81 17.44 -12.46
C ASP A 43 9.78 16.67 -11.54
N ALA A 44 10.77 17.39 -11.00
CA ALA A 44 11.80 16.81 -10.15
C ALA A 44 11.25 16.31 -8.81
N PHE A 45 10.35 17.08 -8.17
CA PHE A 45 9.80 16.70 -6.86
C PHE A 45 8.88 15.48 -6.99
N ARG A 46 7.91 15.52 -7.90
CA ARG A 46 6.99 14.41 -8.10
C ARG A 46 7.74 13.12 -8.43
N SER A 47 8.69 13.17 -9.39
CA SER A 47 9.50 11.99 -9.71
C SER A 47 10.32 11.49 -8.51
N ALA A 48 10.97 12.38 -7.76
CA ALA A 48 11.77 12.00 -6.60
C ALA A 48 10.95 11.41 -5.45
N PHE A 49 9.73 11.93 -5.23
CA PHE A 49 8.80 11.46 -4.21
C PHE A 49 8.25 10.07 -4.53
N PHE A 50 7.72 9.88 -5.74
CA PHE A 50 7.24 8.56 -6.18
C PHE A 50 8.37 7.52 -6.25
N ASN A 51 9.59 7.93 -6.66
CA ASN A 51 10.77 7.06 -6.58
C ASN A 51 11.08 6.64 -5.13
N ALA A 52 10.95 7.56 -4.16
CA ALA A 52 11.17 7.23 -2.75
C ALA A 52 10.13 6.24 -2.21
N LEU A 53 8.87 6.34 -2.62
CA LEU A 53 7.83 5.37 -2.29
C LEU A 53 8.13 4.01 -2.93
N SER A 54 8.44 3.95 -4.23
CA SER A 54 8.81 2.70 -4.90
C SER A 54 10.01 2.00 -4.23
N MET A 55 11.00 2.79 -3.77
CA MET A 55 12.18 2.28 -3.07
C MET A 55 11.86 1.67 -1.69
N SER A 56 10.68 1.91 -1.12
CA SER A 56 10.24 1.31 0.14
C SER A 56 9.52 -0.03 -0.05
N PHE A 57 8.88 -0.23 -1.20
CA PHE A 57 7.92 -1.32 -1.38
C PHE A 57 8.57 -2.70 -1.37
N VAL A 58 9.70 -2.90 -2.05
CA VAL A 58 10.33 -4.23 -2.12
C VAL A 58 10.58 -4.85 -0.75
N VAL A 59 11.10 -4.08 0.18
CA VAL A 59 11.35 -4.54 1.56
C VAL A 59 10.10 -4.50 2.42
N GLY A 60 9.21 -3.52 2.20
CA GLY A 60 7.96 -3.34 2.94
C GLY A 60 6.97 -4.46 2.66
N GLU A 61 6.69 -4.72 1.40
CA GLU A 61 5.75 -5.75 0.95
C GLU A 61 6.23 -7.17 1.34
N GLN A 62 7.56 -7.43 1.26
CA GLN A 62 8.10 -8.67 1.81
C GLN A 62 7.83 -8.78 3.32
N TYR A 63 8.00 -7.70 4.06
CA TYR A 63 7.69 -7.68 5.49
C TYR A 63 6.20 -7.91 5.77
N PHE A 64 5.29 -7.37 4.96
CA PHE A 64 3.85 -7.62 5.07
C PHE A 64 3.52 -9.09 4.87
N ILE A 65 4.03 -9.69 3.80
CA ILE A 65 3.90 -11.11 3.51
C ILE A 65 4.37 -11.97 4.71
N ASP A 66 5.55 -11.67 5.24
CA ASP A 66 6.16 -12.46 6.32
C ASP A 66 5.39 -12.29 7.63
N SER A 67 4.90 -11.08 7.94
CA SER A 67 4.12 -10.80 9.14
C SER A 67 2.79 -11.57 9.16
N LEU A 68 2.07 -11.61 8.04
CA LEU A 68 0.81 -12.33 7.96
C LEU A 68 1.01 -13.85 7.97
N LYS A 69 2.07 -14.36 7.34
CA LYS A 69 2.45 -15.79 7.46
C LYS A 69 2.74 -16.19 8.90
N GLN A 70 3.45 -15.34 9.65
CA GLN A 70 3.74 -15.57 11.08
C GLN A 70 2.49 -15.51 11.95
N ALA A 71 1.45 -14.80 11.54
CA ALA A 71 0.20 -14.67 12.27
C ALA A 71 -0.71 -15.91 12.13
N LEU A 72 -0.66 -16.62 11.01
CA LEU A 72 -1.54 -17.78 10.73
C LEU A 72 -1.61 -18.81 11.86
N PRO A 73 -0.48 -19.28 12.43
CA PRO A 73 -0.51 -20.27 13.52
C PRO A 73 -1.01 -19.71 14.87
N LEU A 74 -1.18 -18.39 14.99
CA LEU A 74 -1.63 -17.72 16.21
C LEU A 74 -3.14 -17.51 16.28
N MET A 75 -3.85 -17.74 15.17
CA MET A 75 -5.30 -17.61 15.08
C MET A 75 -6.00 -18.85 15.61
N ASN A 76 -7.18 -18.67 16.18
CA ASN A 76 -8.08 -19.79 16.40
C ASN A 76 -8.59 -20.35 15.06
N GLU A 77 -9.17 -21.56 15.09
CA GLU A 77 -9.60 -22.28 13.88
C GLU A 77 -10.65 -21.48 13.07
N ALA A 78 -11.61 -20.85 13.73
CA ALA A 78 -12.68 -20.10 13.07
C ALA A 78 -12.15 -18.84 12.36
N ASP A 79 -11.31 -18.04 13.04
CA ASP A 79 -10.69 -16.87 12.42
C ASP A 79 -9.74 -17.27 11.29
N ARG A 80 -9.00 -18.35 11.47
CA ARG A 80 -8.12 -18.87 10.42
C ARG A 80 -8.91 -19.30 9.19
N ALA A 81 -9.98 -20.06 9.36
CA ALA A 81 -10.82 -20.53 8.25
C ALA A 81 -11.42 -19.34 7.46
N ARG A 82 -11.80 -18.27 8.16
CA ARG A 82 -12.36 -17.05 7.56
C ARG A 82 -11.31 -16.23 6.82
N LEU A 83 -10.12 -15.99 7.42
CA LEU A 83 -9.15 -15.03 6.91
C LEU A 83 -8.08 -15.64 5.99
N GLU A 84 -7.81 -16.94 6.07
CA GLU A 84 -6.74 -17.56 5.28
C GLU A 84 -6.91 -17.42 3.76
N PRO A 85 -8.12 -17.49 3.16
CA PRO A 85 -8.29 -17.24 1.73
C PRO A 85 -7.88 -15.82 1.33
N GLU A 86 -8.28 -14.80 2.10
CA GLU A 86 -7.93 -13.40 1.86
C GLU A 86 -6.44 -13.14 2.08
N ILE A 87 -5.83 -13.72 3.13
CA ILE A 87 -4.38 -13.65 3.37
C ILE A 87 -3.62 -14.22 2.17
N ARG A 88 -4.08 -15.32 1.57
CA ARG A 88 -3.43 -15.89 0.38
C ARG A 88 -3.51 -14.94 -0.82
N GLY A 89 -4.68 -14.32 -1.04
CA GLY A 89 -4.85 -13.32 -2.08
C GLY A 89 -3.94 -12.11 -1.87
N PHE A 90 -3.93 -11.56 -0.65
CA PHE A 90 -3.04 -10.49 -0.22
C PHE A 90 -1.56 -10.83 -0.52
N ILE A 91 -1.08 -11.98 -0.05
CA ILE A 91 0.30 -12.44 -0.32
C ILE A 91 0.60 -12.49 -1.83
N GLY A 92 -0.38 -12.89 -2.63
CA GLY A 92 -0.24 -12.93 -4.09
C GLY A 92 -0.14 -11.54 -4.70
N GLN A 93 -1.01 -10.60 -4.32
CA GLN A 93 -0.96 -9.21 -4.79
C GLN A 93 0.35 -8.53 -4.37
N GLU A 94 0.74 -8.62 -3.09
CA GLU A 94 2.00 -8.07 -2.59
C GLU A 94 3.24 -8.63 -3.30
N ALA A 95 3.22 -9.91 -3.66
CA ALA A 95 4.31 -10.52 -4.41
C ALA A 95 4.43 -9.94 -5.83
N THR A 96 3.30 -9.60 -6.48
CA THR A 96 3.31 -8.97 -7.82
C THR A 96 3.72 -7.51 -7.74
N HIS A 97 3.27 -6.75 -6.74
CA HIS A 97 3.71 -5.38 -6.46
C HIS A 97 5.22 -5.33 -6.26
N ARG A 98 5.73 -6.14 -5.35
CA ARG A 98 7.16 -6.27 -5.06
C ARG A 98 8.00 -6.57 -6.30
N HIS A 99 7.52 -7.47 -7.16
CA HIS A 99 8.20 -7.80 -8.40
C HIS A 99 8.33 -6.59 -9.33
N LEU A 100 7.23 -5.87 -9.57
CA LEU A 100 7.20 -4.72 -10.48
C LEU A 100 8.01 -3.53 -9.92
N HIS A 101 7.88 -3.22 -8.62
CA HIS A 101 8.69 -2.20 -7.98
C HIS A 101 10.17 -2.58 -7.93
N GLY A 102 10.49 -3.87 -7.87
CA GLY A 102 11.87 -4.37 -8.03
C GLY A 102 12.45 -4.07 -9.40
N LEU A 103 11.68 -4.25 -10.48
CA LEU A 103 12.09 -3.87 -11.83
C LEU A 103 12.24 -2.36 -11.99
N TYR A 104 11.30 -1.60 -11.45
CA TYR A 104 11.36 -0.14 -11.41
C TYR A 104 12.64 0.35 -10.69
N ASN A 105 12.90 -0.15 -9.49
CA ASN A 105 14.05 0.26 -8.69
C ASN A 105 15.39 -0.09 -9.36
N LYS A 106 15.47 -1.20 -10.12
CA LYS A 106 16.65 -1.51 -10.94
C LYS A 106 16.93 -0.44 -11.99
N GLN A 107 15.90 0.18 -12.59
CA GLN A 107 16.11 1.30 -13.51
C GLN A 107 16.61 2.54 -12.78
N LEU A 108 16.09 2.82 -11.57
CA LEU A 108 16.59 3.92 -10.75
C LEU A 108 18.07 3.74 -10.37
N GLU A 109 18.47 2.52 -10.03
CA GLU A 109 19.87 2.18 -9.73
C GLU A 109 20.76 2.43 -10.97
N ARG A 110 20.34 2.00 -12.17
CA ARG A 110 21.04 2.27 -13.43
C ARG A 110 21.17 3.77 -13.71
N GLN A 111 20.21 4.58 -13.26
CA GLN A 111 20.26 6.03 -13.35
C GLN A 111 21.14 6.67 -12.25
N GLY A 112 21.74 5.89 -11.34
CA GLY A 112 22.62 6.36 -10.27
C GLY A 112 21.88 6.83 -9.02
N PHE A 113 20.60 6.48 -8.86
CA PHE A 113 19.90 6.65 -7.59
C PHE A 113 20.34 5.58 -6.58
N ASP A 114 20.31 5.92 -5.29
CA ASP A 114 20.72 5.04 -4.19
C ASP A 114 19.55 4.76 -3.26
N ASN A 115 19.18 3.48 -3.13
CA ASN A 115 18.07 3.06 -2.25
C ASN A 115 18.53 2.95 -0.80
N ALA A 116 18.74 4.09 -0.15
CA ALA A 116 19.05 4.14 1.27
C ALA A 116 17.85 3.84 2.18
N PHE A 117 16.61 4.01 1.66
CA PHE A 117 15.39 3.66 2.39
C PHE A 117 15.36 2.15 2.68
N GLU A 118 15.50 1.32 1.66
CA GLU A 118 15.48 -0.14 1.79
C GLU A 118 16.52 -0.62 2.82
N ARG A 119 17.74 -0.08 2.77
CA ARG A 119 18.79 -0.46 3.74
C ARG A 119 18.42 -0.12 5.18
N ARG A 120 17.82 1.08 5.42
CA ARG A 120 17.37 1.48 6.76
C ARG A 120 16.18 0.63 7.23
N ALA A 121 15.20 0.39 6.37
CA ALA A 121 14.06 -0.45 6.67
C ALA A 121 14.49 -1.88 6.99
N ALA A 122 15.33 -2.49 6.15
CA ALA A 122 15.86 -3.84 6.36
C ALA A 122 16.67 -3.95 7.67
N ALA A 123 17.48 -2.94 8.01
CA ALA A 123 18.22 -2.92 9.27
C ALA A 123 17.26 -2.87 10.48
N ARG A 124 16.21 -2.05 10.40
CA ARG A 124 15.17 -1.94 11.44
C ARG A 124 14.37 -3.22 11.59
N ILE A 125 13.99 -3.87 10.49
CA ILE A 125 13.29 -5.16 10.51
C ILE A 125 14.16 -6.22 11.19
N ARG A 126 15.43 -6.33 10.81
CA ARG A 126 16.37 -7.28 11.45
C ARG A 126 16.56 -7.02 12.95
N ALA A 127 16.69 -5.75 13.34
CA ALA A 127 16.86 -5.38 14.76
C ALA A 127 15.62 -5.69 15.63
N ASN A 128 14.45 -5.90 15.00
CA ASN A 128 13.19 -6.20 15.67
C ASN A 128 12.64 -7.61 15.31
N ALA A 129 13.47 -8.51 14.76
CA ALA A 129 13.01 -9.81 14.27
C ALA A 129 12.37 -10.69 15.36
N ASP A 130 12.86 -10.59 16.60
CA ASP A 130 12.45 -11.44 17.72
C ASP A 130 11.31 -10.84 18.57
N ILE A 131 10.72 -9.71 18.15
CA ILE A 131 9.58 -9.14 18.90
C ILE A 131 8.30 -9.95 18.64
N ASN A 132 7.32 -9.74 19.53
CA ASN A 132 6.03 -10.46 19.43
C ASN A 132 5.38 -10.26 18.03
N PRO A 133 4.92 -11.33 17.36
CA PRO A 133 4.30 -11.28 16.04
C PRO A 133 3.15 -10.28 15.91
N ARG A 134 2.40 -10.00 16.99
CA ARG A 134 1.36 -8.94 17.00
C ARG A 134 1.92 -7.56 16.64
N ASN A 135 3.20 -7.30 16.97
CA ASN A 135 3.84 -6.03 16.61
C ASN A 135 4.12 -5.95 15.12
N HIS A 136 4.54 -7.08 14.52
CA HIS A 136 4.76 -7.15 13.09
C HIS A 136 3.46 -6.92 12.33
N VAL A 137 2.38 -7.64 12.69
CA VAL A 137 1.06 -7.45 12.08
C VAL A 137 0.51 -6.05 12.33
N GLY A 138 0.67 -5.52 13.55
CA GLY A 138 0.27 -4.15 13.86
C GLY A 138 1.02 -3.10 13.05
N ALA A 139 2.31 -3.33 12.73
CA ALA A 139 3.09 -2.45 11.86
C ALA A 139 2.63 -2.57 10.40
N THR A 140 2.34 -3.79 9.92
CA THR A 140 1.75 -4.01 8.60
C THR A 140 0.41 -3.29 8.50
N ALA A 141 -0.54 -3.50 9.43
CA ALA A 141 -1.84 -2.83 9.43
C ALA A 141 -1.74 -1.29 9.48
N ALA A 142 -0.74 -0.75 10.19
CA ALA A 142 -0.48 0.67 10.22
C ALA A 142 0.06 1.20 8.89
N THR A 143 0.93 0.44 8.20
CA THR A 143 1.47 0.84 6.90
C THR A 143 0.41 0.70 5.81
N GLU A 144 -0.38 -0.39 5.82
CA GLU A 144 -1.54 -0.58 4.93
C GLU A 144 -2.53 0.59 5.01
N HIS A 145 -2.74 1.16 6.19
CA HIS A 145 -3.56 2.36 6.30
C HIS A 145 -2.95 3.56 5.57
N PHE A 146 -1.62 3.73 5.58
CA PHE A 146 -0.96 4.79 4.81
C PHE A 146 -1.06 4.55 3.31
N THR A 147 -0.82 3.32 2.86
CA THR A 147 -0.91 2.97 1.44
C THR A 147 -2.33 3.14 0.93
N ALA A 148 -3.34 2.69 1.67
CA ALA A 148 -4.75 2.85 1.32
C ALA A 148 -5.18 4.34 1.24
N VAL A 149 -4.74 5.19 2.19
CA VAL A 149 -5.03 6.64 2.14
C VAL A 149 -4.32 7.31 0.96
N PHE A 150 -3.06 6.96 0.70
CA PHE A 150 -2.34 7.44 -0.49
C PHE A 150 -3.02 6.97 -1.77
N ALA A 151 -3.38 5.70 -1.85
CA ALA A 151 -4.08 5.10 -2.98
C ALA A 151 -5.40 5.82 -3.28
N SER A 152 -6.25 5.99 -2.27
CA SER A 152 -7.50 6.74 -2.40
C SER A 152 -7.28 8.18 -2.87
N TRP A 153 -6.24 8.85 -2.38
CA TRP A 153 -5.89 10.18 -2.85
C TRP A 153 -5.47 10.17 -4.32
N LEU A 154 -4.58 9.24 -4.72
CA LEU A 154 -4.09 9.17 -6.09
C LEU A 154 -5.20 8.84 -7.09
N MET A 155 -6.16 7.97 -6.71
CA MET A 155 -7.32 7.66 -7.54
C MET A 155 -8.24 8.87 -7.76
N LYS A 156 -8.34 9.77 -6.78
CA LYS A 156 -9.10 11.04 -6.86
C LYS A 156 -8.33 12.15 -7.57
N HIS A 157 -7.00 12.06 -7.60
CA HIS A 157 -6.09 13.07 -8.14
C HIS A 157 -5.13 12.48 -9.20
N PRO A 158 -5.67 11.85 -10.28
CA PRO A 158 -4.83 11.25 -11.33
C PRO A 158 -3.94 12.28 -12.04
N GLU A 159 -4.25 13.58 -11.95
CA GLU A 159 -3.43 14.68 -12.44
C GLU A 159 -2.05 14.77 -11.75
N ALA A 160 -1.88 14.13 -10.59
CA ALA A 160 -0.57 13.96 -9.95
C ALA A 160 0.43 13.17 -10.83
N LEU A 161 -0.10 12.45 -11.82
CA LEU A 161 0.67 11.68 -12.82
C LEU A 161 0.56 12.28 -14.24
N ASP A 162 0.16 13.54 -14.38
CA ASP A 162 0.08 14.19 -15.70
C ASP A 162 1.45 14.34 -16.34
N GLY A 163 1.55 13.90 -17.60
CA GLY A 163 2.78 13.87 -18.38
C GLY A 163 3.78 12.80 -17.93
N ALA A 164 3.37 11.87 -17.07
CA ALA A 164 4.22 10.76 -16.65
C ALA A 164 4.45 9.73 -17.78
N ASP A 165 5.52 8.94 -17.68
CA ASP A 165 5.69 7.73 -18.49
C ASP A 165 4.47 6.84 -18.32
N GLU A 166 3.82 6.46 -19.41
CA GLU A 166 2.54 5.74 -19.39
C GLU A 166 2.61 4.38 -18.68
N ARG A 167 3.78 3.72 -18.70
CA ARG A 167 4.00 2.46 -17.98
C ARG A 167 4.00 2.69 -16.46
N LEU A 168 4.67 3.76 -16.02
CA LEU A 168 4.74 4.11 -14.61
C LEU A 168 3.41 4.69 -14.10
N LYS A 169 2.73 5.51 -14.90
CA LYS A 169 1.37 5.96 -14.60
C LYS A 169 0.43 4.77 -14.38
N LYS A 170 0.48 3.79 -15.30
CA LYS A 170 -0.34 2.58 -15.20
C LYS A 170 0.03 1.75 -13.97
N LEU A 171 1.33 1.60 -13.66
CA LEU A 171 1.79 0.91 -12.46
C LEU A 171 1.22 1.53 -11.20
N TRP A 172 1.33 2.85 -11.05
CA TRP A 172 0.89 3.56 -9.85
C TRP A 172 -0.62 3.51 -9.66
N LEU A 173 -1.40 3.66 -10.73
CA LEU A 173 -2.86 3.57 -10.65
C LEU A 173 -3.34 2.15 -10.37
N TRP A 174 -2.73 1.14 -11.02
CA TRP A 174 -3.05 -0.27 -10.76
C TRP A 174 -2.72 -0.68 -9.33
N HIS A 175 -1.50 -0.37 -8.86
CA HIS A 175 -1.09 -0.64 -7.49
C HIS A 175 -2.04 0.03 -6.49
N SER A 176 -2.35 1.32 -6.69
CA SER A 176 -3.31 2.03 -5.83
C SER A 176 -4.69 1.39 -5.82
N ALA A 177 -5.14 0.84 -6.95
CA ALA A 177 -6.43 0.18 -7.01
C ALA A 177 -6.44 -1.15 -6.22
N GLU A 178 -5.35 -1.94 -6.27
CA GLU A 178 -5.23 -3.17 -5.49
C GLU A 178 -5.00 -2.90 -3.99
N GLU A 179 -4.29 -1.84 -3.60
CA GLU A 179 -4.16 -1.39 -2.20
C GLU A 179 -5.52 -1.15 -1.52
N ALA A 180 -6.49 -0.64 -2.29
CA ALA A 180 -7.84 -0.43 -1.76
C ALA A 180 -8.60 -1.75 -1.53
N GLU A 181 -8.31 -2.81 -2.28
CA GLU A 181 -8.95 -4.12 -2.10
C GLU A 181 -8.53 -4.78 -0.79
N HIS A 182 -7.25 -4.73 -0.44
CA HIS A 182 -6.73 -5.46 0.73
C HIS A 182 -6.48 -4.61 1.98
N ARG A 183 -6.95 -3.36 2.00
CA ARG A 183 -6.76 -2.39 3.09
C ARG A 183 -7.16 -2.86 4.49
N ALA A 184 -8.08 -3.85 4.61
CA ALA A 184 -8.59 -4.34 5.88
C ALA A 184 -7.87 -5.60 6.40
N ILE A 185 -7.23 -6.38 5.53
CA ILE A 185 -6.76 -7.72 5.85
C ILE A 185 -5.77 -7.72 7.03
N ALA A 186 -4.74 -6.90 6.97
CA ALA A 186 -3.76 -6.84 8.06
C ALA A 186 -4.38 -6.33 9.37
N PHE A 187 -5.38 -5.44 9.30
CA PHE A 187 -6.12 -4.97 10.47
C PHE A 187 -6.96 -6.09 11.09
N ASP A 188 -7.66 -6.88 10.29
CA ASP A 188 -8.49 -7.99 10.75
C ASP A 188 -7.65 -9.11 11.33
N VAL A 189 -6.53 -9.45 10.70
CA VAL A 189 -5.53 -10.37 11.24
C VAL A 189 -5.00 -9.88 12.59
N TYR A 190 -4.67 -8.58 12.70
CA TYR A 190 -4.23 -7.99 13.97
C TYR A 190 -5.27 -8.19 15.08
N LYS A 191 -6.55 -7.98 14.77
CA LYS A 191 -7.65 -8.21 15.71
C LYS A 191 -7.81 -9.68 16.07
N ALA A 192 -7.76 -10.58 15.10
CA ALA A 192 -7.90 -12.03 15.27
C ALA A 192 -6.84 -12.63 16.19
N ILE A 193 -5.60 -12.11 16.15
CA ILE A 193 -4.53 -12.57 17.06
C ILE A 193 -4.50 -11.82 18.40
N GLY A 194 -5.58 -11.11 18.76
CA GLY A 194 -5.74 -10.42 20.04
C GLY A 194 -5.05 -9.05 20.12
N GLY A 195 -4.95 -8.34 19.00
CA GLY A 195 -4.49 -6.96 18.96
C GLY A 195 -5.47 -5.99 19.63
N ASP A 196 -4.95 -5.16 20.52
CA ASP A 196 -5.75 -4.16 21.24
C ASP A 196 -5.54 -2.74 20.69
N HIS A 197 -6.47 -1.84 21.04
CA HIS A 197 -6.47 -0.47 20.57
C HIS A 197 -5.24 0.34 21.04
N ARG A 198 -4.84 0.21 22.31
CA ARG A 198 -3.70 0.99 22.85
C ARG A 198 -2.40 0.63 22.14
N TRP A 199 -2.21 -0.67 21.92
CA TRP A 199 -1.04 -1.17 21.19
C TRP A 199 -1.06 -0.76 19.72
N ARG A 200 -2.23 -0.82 19.07
CA ARG A 200 -2.45 -0.30 17.73
C ARG A 200 -1.99 1.15 17.59
N LEU A 201 -2.41 2.03 18.50
CA LEU A 201 -2.03 3.44 18.50
C LEU A 201 -0.52 3.65 18.69
N ARG A 202 0.10 2.86 19.59
CA ARG A 202 1.54 2.94 19.80
C ARG A 202 2.31 2.56 18.54
N THR A 203 1.95 1.46 17.93
CA THR A 203 2.55 0.97 16.68
C THR A 203 2.33 1.95 15.54
N TYR A 204 1.13 2.47 15.38
CA TYR A 204 0.79 3.46 14.38
C TYR A 204 1.66 4.73 14.48
N ARG A 205 1.82 5.27 15.69
CA ARG A 205 2.68 6.45 15.91
C ARG A 205 4.13 6.17 15.54
N TYR A 206 4.64 5.01 15.92
CA TYR A 206 5.99 4.58 15.58
C TYR A 206 6.19 4.44 14.08
N VAL A 207 5.26 3.74 13.41
CA VAL A 207 5.28 3.56 11.95
C VAL A 207 5.18 4.90 11.24
N THR A 208 4.23 5.76 11.66
CA THR A 208 4.07 7.12 11.09
C THR A 208 5.39 7.88 11.11
N PHE A 209 6.05 7.95 12.27
CA PHE A 209 7.28 8.69 12.40
C PHE A 209 8.41 8.10 11.53
N THR A 210 8.59 6.78 11.58
CA THR A 210 9.69 6.12 10.86
C THR A 210 9.47 6.16 9.35
N PHE A 211 8.25 5.87 8.89
CA PHE A 211 7.90 5.87 7.47
C PHE A 211 8.03 7.27 6.84
N LEU A 212 7.38 8.28 7.43
CA LEU A 212 7.46 9.65 6.91
C LEU A 212 8.89 10.20 6.94
N SER A 213 9.65 9.88 8.01
CA SER A 213 11.07 10.25 8.11
C SER A 213 11.91 9.61 7.00
N ASP A 214 11.66 8.33 6.70
CA ASP A 214 12.40 7.61 5.66
C ASP A 214 12.00 8.05 4.25
N VAL A 215 10.71 8.31 3.99
CA VAL A 215 10.23 8.89 2.72
C VAL A 215 10.87 10.26 2.50
N PHE A 216 10.85 11.12 3.52
CA PHE A 216 11.47 12.44 3.42
C PHE A 216 12.96 12.35 3.11
N ARG A 217 13.72 11.56 3.88
CA ARG A 217 15.17 11.37 3.68
C ARG A 217 15.48 10.81 2.29
N GLN A 218 14.68 9.85 1.82
CA GLN A 218 14.88 9.26 0.50
C GLN A 218 14.54 10.25 -0.62
N THR A 219 13.46 11.02 -0.48
CA THR A 219 13.11 12.07 -1.43
C THR A 219 14.23 13.12 -1.54
N ILE A 220 14.77 13.58 -0.41
CA ILE A 220 15.92 14.49 -0.38
C ILE A 220 17.17 13.88 -1.06
N ASN A 221 17.46 12.60 -0.79
CA ASN A 221 18.58 11.90 -1.45
C ASN A 221 18.37 11.83 -2.98
N ASN A 222 17.14 11.52 -3.43
CA ASN A 222 16.80 11.47 -4.84
C ASN A 222 16.96 12.87 -5.51
N LEU A 223 16.45 13.92 -4.88
CA LEU A 223 16.57 15.30 -5.34
C LEU A 223 18.04 15.78 -5.40
N TYR A 224 18.85 15.40 -4.42
CA TYR A 224 20.27 15.70 -4.40
C TYR A 224 20.99 15.05 -5.59
N ARG A 225 20.75 13.74 -5.82
CA ARG A 225 21.34 13.00 -6.94
C ARG A 225 20.84 13.47 -8.30
N ASP A 226 19.62 14.02 -8.35
CA ASP A 226 19.05 14.65 -9.56
C ASP A 226 19.51 16.11 -9.76
N ARG A 227 20.35 16.67 -8.87
CA ARG A 227 20.79 18.07 -8.86
C ARG A 227 19.60 19.07 -8.88
N ALA A 228 18.49 18.68 -8.25
CA ALA A 228 17.27 19.48 -8.20
C ALA A 228 16.96 20.01 -6.80
N LEU A 229 17.69 19.59 -5.77
CA LEU A 229 17.43 19.94 -4.38
C LEU A 229 17.36 21.45 -4.10
N PHE A 230 18.18 22.24 -4.77
CA PHE A 230 18.27 23.70 -4.55
C PHE A 230 17.50 24.52 -5.59
N LYS A 231 16.65 23.90 -6.41
CA LYS A 231 15.82 24.60 -7.39
C LYS A 231 14.50 25.05 -6.76
N TRP A 232 14.13 26.31 -6.93
CA TRP A 232 12.85 26.85 -6.44
C TRP A 232 11.63 26.08 -6.97
N SER A 233 11.66 25.70 -8.25
CA SER A 233 10.60 24.92 -8.88
C SER A 233 10.32 23.60 -8.15
N THR A 234 11.35 22.94 -7.62
CA THR A 234 11.22 21.71 -6.83
C THR A 234 10.37 21.93 -5.57
N TRP A 235 10.65 22.98 -4.83
CA TRP A 235 9.93 23.29 -3.57
C TRP A 235 8.53 23.85 -3.81
N SER A 236 8.34 24.59 -4.91
CA SER A 236 7.00 24.99 -5.33
C SER A 236 6.14 23.78 -5.69
N SER A 237 6.70 22.80 -6.41
CA SER A 237 6.03 21.52 -6.69
C SER A 237 5.75 20.73 -5.42
N CYS A 238 6.73 20.62 -4.51
CA CYS A 238 6.57 20.00 -3.21
C CYS A 238 5.38 20.58 -2.44
N TRP A 239 5.31 21.91 -2.36
CA TRP A 239 4.21 22.59 -1.67
C TRP A 239 2.86 22.28 -2.30
N LYS A 240 2.76 22.36 -3.63
CA LYS A 240 1.53 22.07 -4.35
C LYS A 240 1.08 20.63 -4.14
N HIS A 241 2.00 19.67 -4.28
CA HIS A 241 1.70 18.24 -4.21
C HIS A 241 1.33 17.79 -2.79
N LEU A 242 1.99 18.33 -1.76
CA LEU A 242 1.81 17.85 -0.38
C LEU A 242 0.87 18.73 0.46
N PHE A 243 0.94 20.06 0.32
CA PHE A 243 0.40 21.01 1.29
C PHE A 243 -0.69 21.94 0.74
N ALA A 244 -0.96 21.96 -0.58
CA ALA A 244 -2.10 22.67 -1.13
C ALA A 244 -3.42 22.14 -0.53
N HIS A 245 -4.54 22.81 -0.80
CA HIS A 245 -5.85 22.42 -0.25
C HIS A 245 -6.14 20.94 -0.42
N ASP A 246 -5.96 20.42 -1.65
CA ASP A 246 -6.18 19.01 -2.02
C ASP A 246 -4.88 18.19 -2.10
N GLY A 247 -3.79 18.72 -1.53
CA GLY A 247 -2.49 18.06 -1.48
C GLY A 247 -2.50 16.81 -0.59
N LEU A 248 -1.63 15.87 -0.91
CA LEU A 248 -1.58 14.55 -0.28
C LEU A 248 -1.60 14.60 1.25
N LEU A 249 -0.80 15.45 1.89
CA LEU A 249 -0.75 15.50 3.35
C LEU A 249 -1.93 16.26 3.93
N ARG A 250 -2.24 17.42 3.39
CA ARG A 250 -3.29 18.29 3.93
C ARG A 250 -4.68 17.72 3.71
N GLY A 251 -4.97 17.26 2.48
CA GLY A 251 -6.28 16.72 2.11
C GLY A 251 -6.64 15.44 2.85
N ASN A 252 -5.63 14.64 3.25
CA ASN A 252 -5.84 13.34 3.88
C ASN A 252 -5.66 13.32 5.40
N LEU A 253 -5.42 14.46 6.04
CA LEU A 253 -5.32 14.52 7.51
C LEU A 253 -6.52 13.90 8.26
N PRO A 254 -7.78 14.09 7.83
CA PRO A 254 -8.93 13.42 8.44
C PRO A 254 -8.82 11.90 8.35
N ALA A 255 -8.59 11.35 7.16
CA ALA A 255 -8.48 9.92 6.92
C ALA A 255 -7.35 9.27 7.74
N TRP A 256 -6.18 9.91 7.85
CA TRP A 256 -5.12 9.43 8.74
C TRP A 256 -5.48 9.46 10.22
N LYS A 257 -6.27 10.45 10.66
CA LYS A 257 -6.73 10.55 12.05
C LYS A 257 -7.78 9.51 12.37
N ASP A 258 -8.56 9.04 11.41
CA ASP A 258 -9.58 8.01 11.62
C ASP A 258 -8.99 6.73 12.22
N TYR A 259 -7.75 6.35 11.85
CA TYR A 259 -7.07 5.20 12.46
C TYR A 259 -6.91 5.30 13.99
N LEU A 260 -7.00 6.51 14.53
CA LEU A 260 -6.88 6.74 15.99
C LEU A 260 -8.17 6.46 16.74
N ARG A 261 -9.30 6.34 16.05
CA ARG A 261 -10.60 6.08 16.67
C ARG A 261 -10.68 4.64 17.19
N PRO A 262 -11.27 4.39 18.38
CA PRO A 262 -11.44 3.03 18.90
C PRO A 262 -12.29 2.12 18.01
N ASP A 263 -13.31 2.68 17.39
CA ASP A 263 -14.32 2.04 16.53
C ASP A 263 -13.94 2.01 15.06
N PHE A 264 -12.75 2.52 14.68
CA PHE A 264 -12.29 2.55 13.31
C PHE A 264 -12.14 1.16 12.71
N HIS A 265 -12.60 1.03 11.46
CA HIS A 265 -12.29 -0.09 10.59
C HIS A 265 -11.88 0.43 9.20
N PRO A 266 -10.87 -0.17 8.51
CA PRO A 266 -10.44 0.32 7.19
C PRO A 266 -11.53 0.30 6.12
N LEU A 267 -12.53 -0.56 6.24
CA LEU A 267 -13.69 -0.59 5.33
C LEU A 267 -14.65 0.60 5.51
N ASP A 268 -14.47 1.44 6.53
CA ASP A 268 -15.21 2.69 6.66
C ASP A 268 -14.87 3.69 5.54
N HIS A 269 -13.72 3.52 4.89
CA HIS A 269 -13.28 4.35 3.77
C HIS A 269 -13.80 3.81 2.43
N ASP A 270 -14.28 4.70 1.59
CA ASP A 270 -14.77 4.39 0.25
C ASP A 270 -13.63 3.94 -0.70
N ALA A 271 -13.87 2.88 -1.46
CA ALA A 271 -12.95 2.33 -2.47
C ALA A 271 -13.54 2.32 -3.90
N SER A 272 -14.69 2.95 -4.11
CA SER A 272 -15.43 2.90 -5.37
C SER A 272 -14.65 3.38 -6.59
N ASP A 273 -13.73 4.35 -6.41
CA ASP A 273 -12.86 4.83 -7.49
C ASP A 273 -11.85 3.77 -7.91
N SER A 274 -11.31 3.00 -6.96
CA SER A 274 -10.38 1.89 -7.21
C SER A 274 -11.07 0.73 -7.93
N GLU A 275 -12.26 0.34 -7.46
CA GLU A 275 -13.08 -0.70 -8.09
C GLU A 275 -13.46 -0.32 -9.53
N ARG A 276 -13.82 0.96 -9.74
CA ARG A 276 -14.10 1.50 -11.07
C ARG A 276 -12.88 1.41 -11.97
N TRP A 277 -11.72 1.81 -11.48
CA TRP A 277 -10.49 1.76 -12.25
C TRP A 277 -10.13 0.34 -12.69
N LEU A 278 -10.18 -0.63 -11.78
CA LEU A 278 -9.92 -2.04 -12.10
C LEU A 278 -10.87 -2.54 -13.18
N ARG A 279 -12.17 -2.29 -13.03
CA ARG A 279 -13.17 -2.69 -14.02
C ARG A 279 -12.94 -2.07 -15.39
N ASP A 280 -12.68 -0.76 -15.44
CA ASP A 280 -12.55 0.00 -16.67
C ASP A 280 -11.20 -0.26 -17.38
N ASN A 281 -10.19 -0.73 -16.65
CA ASN A 281 -8.83 -1.04 -17.16
C ASN A 281 -8.52 -2.55 -17.16
N HIS A 282 -9.52 -3.41 -17.17
CA HIS A 282 -9.36 -4.88 -17.15
C HIS A 282 -8.42 -5.42 -18.25
N TYR A 283 -8.29 -4.73 -19.37
CA TYR A 283 -7.36 -5.04 -20.47
C TYR A 283 -5.88 -4.78 -20.12
N SER A 284 -5.61 -4.11 -19.03
CA SER A 284 -4.24 -3.74 -18.59
C SER A 284 -3.55 -4.82 -17.79
N TYR A 285 -4.25 -5.86 -17.39
CA TYR A 285 -3.72 -6.95 -16.57
C TYR A 285 -4.36 -8.29 -16.93
N ASN A 286 -3.69 -9.36 -16.55
CA ASN A 286 -4.27 -10.70 -16.56
C ASN A 286 -4.47 -11.20 -15.15
N GLU A 287 -5.61 -11.82 -14.87
CA GLU A 287 -5.80 -12.56 -13.62
C GLU A 287 -4.92 -13.81 -13.62
N VAL A 288 -4.23 -14.03 -12.50
CA VAL A 288 -3.44 -15.25 -12.33
C VAL A 288 -4.39 -16.36 -11.96
N SER A 289 -4.67 -17.27 -12.90
CA SER A 289 -5.52 -18.44 -12.65
C SER A 289 -4.99 -19.21 -11.45
N ARG A 290 -5.81 -19.42 -10.43
CA ARG A 290 -5.51 -20.40 -9.38
C ARG A 290 -5.33 -21.75 -10.06
N PRO A 291 -4.28 -22.57 -9.69
CA PRO A 291 -4.29 -23.96 -10.05
C PRO A 291 -5.63 -24.53 -9.56
N ALA A 292 -6.44 -25.05 -10.47
CA ALA A 292 -7.69 -25.70 -10.13
C ALA A 292 -7.33 -26.75 -9.05
N LEU A 293 -7.82 -26.58 -7.84
CA LEU A 293 -7.82 -27.64 -6.85
C LEU A 293 -8.55 -28.79 -7.51
N GLN A 294 -7.80 -29.81 -7.94
CA GLN A 294 -8.38 -31.06 -8.38
C GLN A 294 -9.34 -31.49 -7.28
N ARG A 295 -10.64 -31.34 -7.54
CA ARG A 295 -11.65 -32.00 -6.72
C ARG A 295 -11.30 -33.47 -6.84
N ALA A 296 -10.74 -34.03 -5.79
CA ALA A 296 -10.65 -35.47 -5.64
C ALA A 296 -12.10 -35.97 -5.67
N SER A 297 -12.50 -36.46 -6.83
CA SER A 297 -13.69 -37.29 -7.01
C SER A 297 -13.35 -38.63 -6.35
N SER A 298 -13.80 -38.83 -5.14
CA SER A 298 -13.97 -40.12 -4.53
C SER A 298 -15.42 -40.57 -4.65
#